data_98b8e14ee36b041fec3fb2d363d686f1
#
_entry.id   98b8e14ee36b041fec3fb2d363d686f1
#
_cell.length_a   1.000
_cell.length_b   1.000
_cell.length_c   1.000
_cell.angle_alpha   90.00
_cell.angle_beta   90.00
_cell.angle_gamma   90.00
#
_symmetry.space_group_name_H-M   'P 1'
#
loop_
_entity.id
_entity.type
_entity.pdbx_description
1 polymer ?
#
loop_
_entity_poly.entity_id
_entity_poly.type
_entity_poly.pdbx_seq_one_letter_code
_entity_poly.pdbx_strand_id
1 'polypeptide(L)' 'MMTMTRAAAAEALFVSDLQPGQAPSADLIQAAVDRMVERYGVDGCAARMAAEFGDHPELAVRRMGWVRRVVGTAA' A
#
# COMPACT_ATOMS: atom_id res chain seq x y z
N MET A 1 19.19 10.56 -3.58
CA MET A 1 18.27 9.41 -3.48
C MET A 1 16.91 9.90 -3.01
N MET A 2 15.86 9.58 -3.74
CA MET A 2 14.51 9.97 -3.32
C MET A 2 14.00 9.05 -2.22
N THR A 3 13.57 9.65 -1.11
CA THR A 3 12.92 8.89 -0.04
C THR A 3 11.41 8.92 -0.29
N MET A 4 10.81 7.74 -0.36
CA MET A 4 9.38 7.63 -0.56
C MET A 4 8.64 8.16 0.67
N THR A 5 7.58 8.94 0.45
CA THR A 5 6.75 9.42 1.56
C THR A 5 5.96 8.26 2.17
N ARG A 6 5.53 8.43 3.41
CA ARG A 6 4.67 7.44 4.07
C ARG A 6 3.37 7.24 3.29
N ALA A 7 2.81 8.31 2.77
CA ALA A 7 1.58 8.25 1.98
C ALA A 7 1.79 7.43 0.71
N ALA A 8 2.90 7.64 -0.01
CA ALA A 8 3.19 6.87 -1.22
C ALA A 8 3.41 5.39 -0.91
N ALA A 9 4.10 5.09 0.19
CA ALA A 9 4.29 3.71 0.62
C ALA A 9 2.96 3.03 0.97
N ALA A 10 2.06 3.77 1.64
CA ALA A 10 0.74 3.25 1.98
C ALA A 10 -0.08 2.93 0.72
N GLU A 11 -0.04 3.81 -0.26
CA GLU A 11 -0.76 3.60 -1.52
C GLU A 11 -0.24 2.38 -2.27
N ALA A 12 1.08 2.23 -2.33
CA ALA A 12 1.71 1.08 -2.98
C ALA A 12 1.35 -0.23 -2.26
N LEU A 13 1.42 -0.23 -0.93
CA LEU A 13 1.05 -1.42 -0.15
C LEU A 13 -0.42 -1.76 -0.35
N PHE A 14 -1.28 -0.75 -0.40
CA PHE A 14 -2.72 -0.94 -0.63
C PHE A 14 -2.98 -1.73 -1.91
N VAL A 15 -2.29 -1.40 -3.01
CA VAL A 15 -2.53 -2.05 -4.30
C VAL A 15 -1.75 -3.35 -4.47
N SER A 16 -0.93 -3.73 -3.49
CA SER A 16 -0.16 -4.98 -3.53
C SER A 16 -1.06 -6.19 -3.26
N ASP A 17 -0.47 -7.38 -3.41
CA ASP A 17 -1.17 -8.64 -3.13
C ASP A 17 -1.01 -9.12 -1.69
N LEU A 18 -0.32 -8.37 -0.84
CA LEU A 18 -0.20 -8.74 0.57
C LEU A 18 -1.53 -8.60 1.30
N GLN A 19 -1.81 -9.55 2.19
CA GLN A 19 -3.06 -9.61 2.92
C GLN A 19 -2.82 -9.53 4.43
N PRO A 20 -3.77 -8.93 5.18
CA PRO A 20 -3.63 -8.83 6.65
C PRO A 20 -3.40 -10.17 7.33
N GLY A 21 -4.07 -11.23 6.85
CA GLY A 21 -3.96 -12.55 7.44
C GLY A 21 -2.59 -13.19 7.35
N GLN A 22 -1.73 -12.68 6.47
CA GLN A 22 -0.37 -13.19 6.30
C GLN A 22 0.58 -12.66 7.37
N ALA A 23 0.19 -11.61 8.10
CA ALA A 23 1.04 -10.94 9.10
C ALA A 23 2.46 -10.71 8.54
N PRO A 24 2.60 -9.99 7.42
CA PRO A 24 3.88 -9.89 6.73
C PRO A 24 4.93 -9.14 7.56
N SER A 25 6.18 -9.56 7.41
CA SER A 25 7.32 -8.89 8.03
C SER A 25 7.57 -7.53 7.38
N ALA A 26 8.37 -6.69 8.06
CA ALA A 26 8.76 -5.40 7.50
C ALA A 26 9.46 -5.55 6.15
N ASP A 27 10.29 -6.59 5.99
CA ASP A 27 11.00 -6.84 4.73
C ASP A 27 10.03 -7.20 3.60
N LEU A 28 9.01 -8.00 3.89
CA LEU A 28 8.01 -8.36 2.89
C LEU A 28 7.16 -7.15 2.50
N ILE A 29 6.83 -6.30 3.47
CA ILE A 29 6.11 -5.06 3.22
C ILE A 29 6.92 -4.16 2.29
N GLN A 30 8.19 -3.95 2.60
CA GLN A 30 9.06 -3.09 1.79
C GLN A 30 9.21 -3.65 0.37
N ALA A 31 9.40 -4.96 0.25
CA ALA A 31 9.51 -5.60 -1.07
C ALA A 31 8.22 -5.42 -1.89
N ALA A 32 7.06 -5.53 -1.25
CA ALA A 32 5.78 -5.32 -1.94
C ALA A 32 5.62 -3.89 -2.40
N VAL A 33 5.98 -2.91 -1.55
CA VAL A 33 5.94 -1.49 -1.91
C VAL A 33 6.84 -1.22 -3.10
N ASP A 34 8.09 -1.69 -3.05
CA ASP A 34 9.05 -1.48 -4.13
C ASP A 34 8.56 -2.07 -5.44
N ARG A 35 7.98 -3.27 -5.39
CA ARG A 35 7.47 -3.97 -6.56
C ARG A 35 6.31 -3.19 -7.21
N MET A 36 5.42 -2.64 -6.40
CA MET A 36 4.28 -1.90 -6.92
C MET A 36 4.71 -0.56 -7.50
N VAL A 37 5.65 0.13 -6.85
CA VAL A 37 6.18 1.39 -7.37
C VAL A 37 6.93 1.16 -8.68
N GLU A 38 7.70 0.08 -8.76
CA GLU A 38 8.40 -0.27 -10.00
C GLU A 38 7.42 -0.56 -11.13
N ARG A 39 6.33 -1.27 -10.82
CA ARG A 39 5.36 -1.69 -11.83
C ARG A 39 4.46 -0.56 -12.30
N TYR A 40 3.95 0.25 -11.38
CA TYR A 40 2.93 1.26 -11.67
C TYR A 40 3.38 2.70 -11.49
N GLY A 41 4.50 2.92 -10.81
CA GLY A 41 4.90 4.25 -10.37
C GLY A 41 4.05 4.73 -9.20
N VAL A 42 4.51 5.80 -8.55
CA VAL A 42 3.78 6.37 -7.41
C VAL A 42 2.38 6.83 -7.83
N ASP A 43 2.30 7.55 -8.96
CA ASP A 43 1.02 8.06 -9.46
C ASP A 43 0.08 6.93 -9.87
N GLY A 44 0.63 5.86 -10.46
CA GLY A 44 -0.16 4.70 -10.85
C GLY A 44 -0.73 3.96 -9.64
N CYS A 45 0.04 3.86 -8.56
CA CYS A 45 -0.45 3.26 -7.31
C CYS A 45 -1.59 4.09 -6.73
N ALA A 46 -1.44 5.41 -6.70
CA ALA A 46 -2.48 6.31 -6.20
C ALA A 46 -3.77 6.20 -7.02
N ALA A 47 -3.64 6.13 -8.35
CA ALA A 47 -4.80 6.00 -9.23
C ALA A 47 -5.55 4.69 -9.01
N ARG A 48 -4.81 3.58 -8.84
CA ARG A 48 -5.42 2.28 -8.56
C ARG A 48 -6.13 2.25 -7.21
N MET A 49 -5.52 2.85 -6.20
CA MET A 49 -6.15 2.97 -4.89
C MET A 49 -7.45 3.78 -4.99
N ALA A 50 -7.41 4.90 -5.69
CA ALA A 50 -8.59 5.75 -5.87
C ALA A 50 -9.73 4.98 -6.57
N ALA A 51 -9.40 4.16 -7.56
CA ALA A 51 -10.38 3.34 -8.26
C ALA A 51 -11.06 2.35 -7.31
N GLU A 52 -10.28 1.72 -6.40
CA GLU A 52 -10.84 0.80 -5.42
C GLU A 52 -11.78 1.52 -4.44
N PHE A 53 -11.43 2.73 -4.01
CA PHE A 53 -12.33 3.52 -3.17
C PHE A 53 -13.62 3.88 -3.89
N GLY A 54 -13.54 4.10 -5.21
CA GLY A 54 -14.74 4.36 -6.01
C GLY A 54 -15.61 3.13 -6.21
N ASP A 55 -14.98 1.98 -6.48
CA ASP A 55 -15.69 0.74 -6.81
C ASP A 55 -16.13 -0.06 -5.59
N HIS A 56 -15.31 -0.07 -4.52
CA HIS A 56 -15.52 -0.90 -3.34
C HIS A 56 -15.20 -0.12 -2.08
N PRO A 57 -15.96 0.94 -1.77
CA PRO A 57 -15.58 1.87 -0.69
C PRO A 57 -15.43 1.23 0.68
N GLU A 58 -16.30 0.31 1.04
CA GLU A 58 -16.23 -0.32 2.37
C GLU A 58 -15.00 -1.21 2.52
N LEU A 59 -14.69 -1.98 1.48
CA LEU A 59 -13.51 -2.82 1.48
C LEU A 59 -12.23 -1.98 1.45
N ALA A 60 -12.25 -0.89 0.68
CA ALA A 60 -11.11 0.01 0.58
C ALA A 60 -10.79 0.66 1.91
N VAL A 61 -11.81 1.11 2.64
CA VAL A 61 -11.62 1.71 3.96
C VAL A 61 -10.99 0.71 4.93
N ARG A 62 -11.48 -0.52 4.95
CA ARG A 62 -10.93 -1.57 5.81
C ARG A 62 -9.48 -1.89 5.47
N ARG A 63 -9.19 -2.02 4.18
CA ARG A 63 -7.84 -2.32 3.74
C ARG A 63 -6.89 -1.18 4.07
N MET A 64 -7.30 0.06 3.84
CA MET A 64 -6.47 1.21 4.19
C MET A 64 -6.22 1.31 5.69
N GLY A 65 -7.19 0.90 6.51
CA GLY A 65 -7.00 0.83 7.96
C GLY A 65 -5.85 -0.10 8.33
N TRP A 66 -5.80 -1.29 7.73
CA TRP A 66 -4.69 -2.22 7.94
C TRP A 66 -3.37 -1.63 7.43
N VAL A 67 -3.38 -1.08 6.21
CA VAL A 67 -2.18 -0.49 5.60
C VAL A 67 -1.59 0.58 6.50
N ARG A 68 -2.41 1.47 7.02
CA ARG A 68 -1.95 2.56 7.91
C ARG A 68 -1.32 2.03 9.18
N ARG A 69 -1.86 0.94 9.73
CA ARG A 69 -1.30 0.34 10.93
C ARG A 69 0.09 -0.21 10.67
N VAL A 70 0.28 -0.96 9.58
CA VAL A 70 1.59 -1.56 9.32
C VAL A 70 2.62 -0.55 8.84
N VAL A 71 2.23 0.43 8.04
CA VAL A 71 3.15 1.49 7.59
C VAL A 71 3.52 2.38 8.77
N GLY A 72 2.57 2.70 9.63
CA GLY A 72 2.82 3.50 10.82
C GLY A 72 3.77 2.82 11.80
N THR A 73 3.64 1.51 11.99
CA THR A 73 4.53 0.75 12.90
C THR A 73 5.90 0.50 12.28
N ALA A 74 6.01 0.49 10.96
CA ALA A 74 7.28 0.29 10.27
C ALA A 74 8.14 1.55 10.25
N ALA A 75 7.56 2.68 10.58
CA ALA A 75 8.31 3.93 10.67
C ALA A 75 9.04 4.04 12.04
#